data_5e2d1950c8d8a5e53d5f147da292518a
#
_entry.id   5e2d1950c8d8a5e53d5f147da292518a
#
_cell.length_a   1.000
_cell.length_b   1.000
_cell.length_c   1.000
_cell.angle_alpha   90.00
_cell.angle_beta   90.00
_cell.angle_gamma   90.00
#
_symmetry.space_group_name_H-M   'P 1'
#
loop_
_entity.id
_entity.type
_entity.pdbx_description
1 polymer ?
#
loop_
_entity_poly.entity_id
_entity_poly.type
_entity_poly.pdbx_seq_one_letter_code
_entity_poly.pdbx_strand_id
1 'polypeptide(L)'
;MRPQAPSPEHLLTLARQVLDIEADALRALSTRLDSGFSDAVNMILACTGRVVVSGMGKSGHIGGKIAATLASTGTPAFFMHPGEASHGDLGMIAPNDVVLALSNSGESNEIVSIVPLIKRRGAKLIAMTGNPQSTMAQEADAHLDASVDKEACPLNLAPTASTTAALALGDALAVALLDARGFSADDFARTHPGGSLGRRLLIHVRDVMHTGDALPKIDREASLKTALLEMTQKGLGMTAVIDAAGKVAGVFTDGDLRRALEHALDLQQARVIDLMTPNPKTIRADELAVAAVEKMETLKINGLLVVDADHTLGGALNMHDLLKAGVV
;
A
#
# COMPACT_ATOMS: atom_id res chain seq x y z
N MET A 1 6.20 0.68 -51.46
CA MET A 1 5.11 -0.24 -51.07
C MET A 1 4.89 -0.08 -49.54
N ARG A 2 3.67 0.19 -49.09
CA ARG A 2 3.37 0.10 -47.68
C ARG A 2 3.40 -1.37 -47.26
N PRO A 3 4.07 -1.78 -46.18
CA PRO A 3 4.03 -3.16 -45.74
C PRO A 3 2.57 -3.56 -45.45
N GLN A 4 2.20 -4.76 -45.93
CA GLN A 4 0.88 -5.33 -45.69
C GLN A 4 0.72 -5.54 -44.18
N ALA A 5 -0.41 -5.11 -43.59
CA ALA A 5 -0.67 -5.31 -42.19
C ALA A 5 -0.63 -6.79 -41.81
N PRO A 6 0.08 -7.18 -40.73
CA PRO A 6 0.15 -8.58 -40.31
C PRO A 6 -1.24 -9.10 -39.92
N SER A 7 -1.47 -10.40 -40.08
CA SER A 7 -2.74 -11.01 -39.68
C SER A 7 -2.91 -10.97 -38.13
N PRO A 8 -4.14 -10.91 -37.61
CA PRO A 8 -4.39 -10.95 -36.14
C PRO A 8 -3.77 -12.20 -35.49
N GLU A 9 -3.79 -13.34 -36.13
CA GLU A 9 -3.21 -14.59 -35.64
C GLU A 9 -1.68 -14.47 -35.49
N HIS A 10 -1.02 -13.87 -36.47
CA HIS A 10 0.42 -13.63 -36.43
C HIS A 10 0.80 -12.69 -35.27
N LEU A 11 0.02 -11.63 -35.02
CA LEU A 11 0.24 -10.70 -33.89
C LEU A 11 0.10 -11.39 -32.53
N LEU A 12 -0.93 -12.25 -32.37
CA LEU A 12 -1.13 -13.03 -31.15
C LEU A 12 0.00 -14.04 -30.93
N THR A 13 0.49 -14.66 -31.98
CA THR A 13 1.63 -15.59 -31.89
C THR A 13 2.89 -14.88 -31.43
N LEU A 14 3.22 -13.72 -32.00
CA LEU A 14 4.36 -12.92 -31.59
C LEU A 14 4.22 -12.47 -30.09
N ALA A 15 3.04 -12.03 -29.70
CA ALA A 15 2.81 -11.62 -28.29
C ALA A 15 3.04 -12.79 -27.32
N ARG A 16 2.54 -13.99 -27.63
CA ARG A 16 2.79 -15.19 -26.81
C ARG A 16 4.29 -15.52 -26.72
N GLN A 17 4.99 -15.49 -27.88
CA GLN A 17 6.44 -15.73 -27.88
C GLN A 17 7.22 -14.77 -27.04
N VAL A 18 6.86 -13.47 -27.00
CA VAL A 18 7.49 -12.48 -26.12
C VAL A 18 7.29 -12.87 -24.65
N LEU A 19 6.05 -13.15 -24.25
CA LEU A 19 5.71 -13.52 -22.88
C LEU A 19 6.41 -14.83 -22.44
N ASP A 20 6.49 -15.82 -23.33
CA ASP A 20 7.16 -17.09 -23.04
C ASP A 20 8.67 -16.89 -22.84
N ILE A 21 9.34 -16.09 -23.68
CA ILE A 21 10.76 -15.79 -23.55
C ILE A 21 11.05 -15.06 -22.23
N GLU A 22 10.24 -14.08 -21.85
CA GLU A 22 10.40 -13.35 -20.60
C GLU A 22 10.14 -14.25 -19.37
N ALA A 23 9.11 -15.11 -19.44
CA ALA A 23 8.84 -16.07 -18.37
C ALA A 23 9.98 -17.08 -18.19
N ASP A 24 10.58 -17.57 -19.30
CA ASP A 24 11.73 -18.49 -19.24
C ASP A 24 12.97 -17.78 -18.68
N ALA A 25 13.21 -16.52 -19.01
CA ALA A 25 14.28 -15.72 -18.45
C ALA A 25 14.14 -15.59 -16.91
N LEU A 26 12.92 -15.37 -16.39
CA LEU A 26 12.66 -15.31 -14.95
C LEU A 26 12.85 -16.66 -14.26
N ARG A 27 12.44 -17.77 -14.88
CA ARG A 27 12.69 -19.13 -14.34
C ARG A 27 14.18 -19.41 -14.25
N ALA A 28 14.94 -19.10 -15.32
CA ALA A 28 16.39 -19.24 -15.34
C ALA A 28 17.07 -18.36 -14.28
N LEU A 29 16.64 -17.12 -14.10
CA LEU A 29 17.12 -16.21 -13.07
C LEU A 29 16.95 -16.80 -11.68
N SER A 30 15.77 -17.35 -11.38
CA SER A 30 15.47 -17.95 -10.06
C SER A 30 16.43 -19.10 -9.70
N THR A 31 16.92 -19.87 -10.67
CA THR A 31 17.86 -20.97 -10.46
C THR A 31 19.32 -20.52 -10.29
N ARG A 32 19.63 -19.27 -10.65
CA ARG A 32 20.99 -18.70 -10.57
C ARG A 32 21.20 -17.81 -9.34
N LEU A 33 20.16 -17.61 -8.51
CA LEU A 33 20.33 -16.88 -7.25
C LEU A 33 21.37 -17.56 -6.37
N ASP A 34 22.37 -16.81 -5.96
CA ASP A 34 23.52 -17.29 -5.18
C ASP A 34 23.78 -16.41 -3.94
N SER A 35 24.96 -16.56 -3.33
CA SER A 35 25.38 -15.75 -2.17
C SER A 35 25.45 -14.26 -2.46
N GLY A 36 25.67 -13.85 -3.70
CA GLY A 36 25.70 -12.43 -4.09
C GLY A 36 24.39 -11.71 -3.78
N PHE A 37 23.25 -12.41 -3.89
CA PHE A 37 21.96 -11.86 -3.48
C PHE A 37 21.90 -11.64 -1.96
N SER A 38 22.32 -12.61 -1.16
CA SER A 38 22.36 -12.50 0.30
C SER A 38 23.33 -11.40 0.75
N ASP A 39 24.47 -11.27 0.09
CA ASP A 39 25.48 -10.24 0.38
C ASP A 39 24.92 -8.84 0.08
N ALA A 40 24.20 -8.67 -1.04
CA ALA A 40 23.52 -7.43 -1.37
C ALA A 40 22.45 -7.05 -0.33
N VAL A 41 21.60 -8.01 0.09
CA VAL A 41 20.61 -7.81 1.16
C VAL A 41 21.28 -7.37 2.46
N ASN A 42 22.30 -8.10 2.91
CA ASN A 42 23.01 -7.79 4.15
C ASN A 42 23.72 -6.43 4.10
N MET A 43 24.29 -6.07 2.96
CA MET A 43 24.92 -4.77 2.73
C MET A 43 23.91 -3.63 2.86
N ILE A 44 22.72 -3.77 2.30
CA ILE A 44 21.65 -2.76 2.41
C ILE A 44 21.04 -2.73 3.83
N LEU A 45 20.94 -3.86 4.52
CA LEU A 45 20.48 -3.89 5.92
C LEU A 45 21.46 -3.18 6.85
N ALA A 46 22.76 -3.31 6.61
CA ALA A 46 23.81 -2.63 7.36
C ALA A 46 23.98 -1.15 6.98
N CYS A 47 23.37 -0.70 5.89
CA CYS A 47 23.43 0.69 5.41
C CYS A 47 22.71 1.61 6.39
N THR A 48 23.43 2.63 6.90
CA THR A 48 22.87 3.69 7.75
C THR A 48 22.47 4.95 6.98
N GLY A 49 22.77 4.97 5.67
CA GLY A 49 22.38 6.02 4.73
C GLY A 49 21.19 5.59 3.87
N ARG A 50 21.30 5.79 2.57
CA ARG A 50 20.28 5.51 1.57
C ARG A 50 20.79 4.56 0.49
N VAL A 51 19.87 3.91 -0.20
CA VAL A 51 20.18 3.18 -1.43
C VAL A 51 20.07 4.14 -2.62
N VAL A 52 21.17 4.38 -3.30
CA VAL A 52 21.23 5.22 -4.51
C VAL A 52 21.17 4.29 -5.72
N VAL A 53 20.04 4.26 -6.41
CA VAL A 53 19.87 3.42 -7.59
C VAL A 53 20.28 4.20 -8.83
N SER A 54 21.11 3.61 -9.70
CA SER A 54 21.62 4.30 -10.90
C SER A 54 21.60 3.38 -12.12
N GLY A 55 21.25 3.91 -13.27
CA GLY A 55 21.19 3.18 -14.53
C GLY A 55 20.96 4.10 -15.72
N MET A 56 21.39 3.67 -16.91
CA MET A 56 21.28 4.44 -18.16
C MET A 56 20.16 3.91 -19.05
N GLY A 57 19.44 4.79 -19.76
CA GLY A 57 18.42 4.42 -20.73
C GLY A 57 17.31 3.53 -20.13
N LYS A 58 17.07 2.34 -20.73
CA LYS A 58 16.06 1.40 -20.23
C LYS A 58 16.38 0.91 -18.81
N SER A 59 17.65 0.63 -18.50
CA SER A 59 18.09 0.30 -17.14
C SER A 59 17.83 1.43 -16.15
N GLY A 60 17.88 2.69 -16.59
CA GLY A 60 17.52 3.85 -15.76
C GLY A 60 16.04 3.88 -15.40
N HIS A 61 15.14 3.59 -16.36
CA HIS A 61 13.70 3.50 -16.05
C HIS A 61 13.39 2.38 -15.06
N ILE A 62 14.03 1.21 -15.22
CA ILE A 62 13.93 0.09 -14.28
C ILE A 62 14.49 0.49 -12.92
N GLY A 63 15.67 1.14 -12.89
CA GLY A 63 16.30 1.64 -11.67
C GLY A 63 15.41 2.62 -10.91
N GLY A 64 14.75 3.54 -11.62
CA GLY A 64 13.77 4.44 -11.02
C GLY A 64 12.62 3.70 -10.34
N LYS A 65 12.07 2.64 -10.99
CA LYS A 65 11.03 1.80 -10.39
C LYS A 65 11.55 1.04 -9.16
N ILE A 66 12.75 0.49 -9.22
CA ILE A 66 13.37 -0.22 -8.07
C ILE A 66 13.56 0.74 -6.89
N ALA A 67 14.08 1.95 -7.13
CA ALA A 67 14.22 2.97 -6.09
C ALA A 67 12.88 3.31 -5.42
N ALA A 68 11.83 3.50 -6.22
CA ALA A 68 10.49 3.77 -5.71
C ALA A 68 9.93 2.59 -4.89
N THR A 69 10.15 1.34 -5.34
CA THR A 69 9.73 0.15 -4.61
C THR A 69 10.45 0.04 -3.27
N LEU A 70 11.79 0.19 -3.24
CA LEU A 70 12.59 0.19 -2.01
C LEU A 70 12.08 1.25 -1.02
N ALA A 71 11.89 2.49 -1.48
CA ALA A 71 11.40 3.58 -0.64
C ALA A 71 10.00 3.29 -0.07
N SER A 72 9.10 2.73 -0.87
CA SER A 72 7.74 2.40 -0.46
C SER A 72 7.64 1.19 0.46
N THR A 73 8.68 0.35 0.49
CA THR A 73 8.76 -0.87 1.31
C THR A 73 9.74 -0.73 2.50
N GLY A 74 10.03 0.50 2.93
CA GLY A 74 10.77 0.78 4.17
C GLY A 74 12.29 0.86 4.04
N THR A 75 12.84 0.82 2.82
CA THR A 75 14.26 1.07 2.57
C THR A 75 14.44 2.43 1.92
N PRO A 76 15.04 3.43 2.60
CA PRO A 76 15.24 4.75 2.02
C PRO A 76 16.08 4.68 0.74
N ALA A 77 15.51 5.06 -0.39
CA ALA A 77 16.16 4.98 -1.70
C ALA A 77 15.75 6.13 -2.62
N PHE A 78 16.60 6.45 -3.57
CA PHE A 78 16.30 7.36 -4.66
C PHE A 78 17.09 6.99 -5.93
N PHE A 79 16.59 7.45 -7.07
CA PHE A 79 17.27 7.27 -8.35
C PHE A 79 18.18 8.45 -8.67
N MET A 80 19.40 8.16 -9.13
CA MET A 80 20.38 9.13 -9.63
C MET A 80 20.76 8.76 -11.07
N HIS A 81 20.58 9.69 -12.01
CA HIS A 81 20.98 9.47 -13.39
C HIS A 81 22.50 9.56 -13.54
N PRO A 82 23.19 8.54 -14.11
CA PRO A 82 24.67 8.53 -14.16
C PRO A 82 25.25 9.65 -15.01
N GLY A 83 24.54 10.14 -16.03
CA GLY A 83 24.93 11.31 -16.79
C GLY A 83 24.99 12.58 -15.94
N GLU A 84 24.01 12.82 -15.08
CA GLU A 84 23.98 13.96 -14.16
C GLU A 84 25.00 13.81 -13.02
N ALA A 85 25.32 12.56 -12.65
CA ALA A 85 26.35 12.27 -11.66
C ALA A 85 27.71 12.91 -12.03
N SER A 86 28.10 12.83 -13.30
CA SER A 86 29.34 13.43 -13.78
C SER A 86 29.31 14.96 -13.81
N HIS A 87 28.13 15.58 -13.68
CA HIS A 87 27.92 17.02 -13.69
C HIS A 87 27.61 17.63 -12.31
N GLY A 88 27.72 16.83 -11.23
CA GLY A 88 27.60 17.36 -9.87
C GLY A 88 26.78 16.47 -8.93
N ASP A 89 25.83 15.66 -9.44
CA ASP A 89 24.93 14.84 -8.61
C ASP A 89 25.65 13.73 -7.82
N LEU A 90 26.92 13.42 -8.15
CA LEU A 90 27.78 12.63 -7.25
C LEU A 90 27.81 13.21 -5.83
N GLY A 91 27.60 14.51 -5.66
CA GLY A 91 27.47 15.16 -4.36
C GLY A 91 26.35 14.61 -3.48
N MET A 92 25.35 13.96 -4.09
CA MET A 92 24.22 13.35 -3.38
C MET A 92 24.57 12.03 -2.67
N ILE A 93 25.71 11.39 -3.04
CA ILE A 93 26.17 10.13 -2.43
C ILE A 93 26.98 10.43 -1.17
N ALA A 94 26.56 9.89 -0.04
CA ALA A 94 27.25 9.95 1.24
C ALA A 94 28.10 8.68 1.49
N PRO A 95 29.12 8.73 2.37
CA PRO A 95 30.01 7.59 2.65
C PRO A 95 29.27 6.34 3.20
N ASN A 96 28.13 6.54 3.83
CA ASN A 96 27.31 5.48 4.43
C ASN A 96 26.15 5.03 3.53
N ASP A 97 26.10 5.48 2.27
CA ASP A 97 25.14 5.01 1.27
C ASP A 97 25.60 3.71 0.61
N VAL A 98 24.65 3.00 0.01
CA VAL A 98 24.86 1.87 -0.89
C VAL A 98 24.39 2.27 -2.28
N VAL A 99 25.24 2.13 -3.28
CA VAL A 99 24.87 2.37 -4.68
C VAL A 99 24.49 1.04 -5.34
N LEU A 100 23.29 0.96 -5.89
CA LEU A 100 22.82 -0.14 -6.74
C LEU A 100 22.88 0.32 -8.20
N ALA A 101 23.89 -0.13 -8.93
CA ALA A 101 24.11 0.24 -10.33
C ALA A 101 23.58 -0.84 -11.29
N LEU A 102 22.77 -0.44 -12.28
CA LEU A 102 22.15 -1.33 -13.27
C LEU A 102 22.75 -1.07 -14.66
N SER A 103 23.30 -2.13 -15.28
CA SER A 103 23.73 -2.11 -16.66
C SER A 103 23.76 -3.55 -17.22
N ASN A 104 23.00 -3.84 -18.27
CA ASN A 104 22.97 -5.20 -18.84
C ASN A 104 24.36 -5.65 -19.31
N SER A 105 25.12 -4.79 -19.99
CA SER A 105 26.48 -5.10 -20.40
C SER A 105 27.50 -5.02 -19.24
N GLY A 106 27.22 -4.19 -18.24
CA GLY A 106 28.17 -3.84 -17.18
C GLY A 106 29.34 -2.96 -17.63
N GLU A 107 29.27 -2.42 -18.87
CA GLU A 107 30.33 -1.65 -19.52
C GLU A 107 29.86 -0.26 -19.99
N SER A 108 28.70 0.22 -19.52
CA SER A 108 28.21 1.55 -19.86
C SER A 108 29.18 2.61 -19.34
N ASN A 109 29.76 3.40 -20.24
CA ASN A 109 30.80 4.38 -19.92
C ASN A 109 30.38 5.34 -18.82
N GLU A 110 29.13 5.80 -18.86
CA GLU A 110 28.56 6.76 -17.88
C GLU A 110 28.56 6.19 -16.46
N ILE A 111 28.31 4.88 -16.30
CA ILE A 111 28.33 4.23 -14.98
C ILE A 111 29.75 3.84 -14.60
N VAL A 112 30.50 3.21 -15.49
CA VAL A 112 31.88 2.76 -15.22
C VAL A 112 32.78 3.92 -14.81
N SER A 113 32.62 5.11 -15.43
CA SER A 113 33.41 6.29 -15.09
C SER A 113 33.17 6.84 -13.69
N ILE A 114 31.99 6.63 -13.12
CA ILE A 114 31.67 7.10 -11.75
C ILE A 114 31.98 6.06 -10.67
N VAL A 115 32.18 4.78 -10.98
CA VAL A 115 32.51 3.72 -10.02
C VAL A 115 33.71 4.07 -9.11
N PRO A 116 34.86 4.52 -9.64
CA PRO A 116 36.00 4.90 -8.80
C PRO A 116 35.69 6.08 -7.86
N LEU A 117 34.80 6.97 -8.27
CA LEU A 117 34.40 8.11 -7.47
C LEU A 117 33.43 7.69 -6.34
N ILE A 118 32.54 6.75 -6.58
CA ILE A 118 31.67 6.13 -5.57
C ILE A 118 32.53 5.49 -4.48
N LYS A 119 33.50 4.66 -4.87
CA LYS A 119 34.43 3.97 -3.96
C LYS A 119 35.27 4.95 -3.14
N ARG A 120 35.78 6.03 -3.75
CA ARG A 120 36.54 7.08 -3.04
C ARG A 120 35.71 7.81 -1.98
N ARG A 121 34.38 7.89 -2.15
CA ARG A 121 33.47 8.46 -1.16
C ARG A 121 33.22 7.52 0.01
N GLY A 122 33.63 6.25 -0.09
CA GLY A 122 33.40 5.22 0.93
C GLY A 122 32.05 4.52 0.82
N ALA A 123 31.24 4.86 -0.18
CA ALA A 123 29.99 4.18 -0.43
C ALA A 123 30.23 2.78 -0.99
N LYS A 124 29.36 1.83 -0.63
CA LYS A 124 29.38 0.46 -1.15
C LYS A 124 28.68 0.38 -2.50
N LEU A 125 29.15 -0.54 -3.36
CA LEU A 125 28.63 -0.74 -4.70
C LEU A 125 28.05 -2.14 -4.87
N ILE A 126 26.79 -2.23 -5.25
CA ILE A 126 26.13 -3.45 -5.74
C ILE A 126 25.95 -3.28 -7.25
N ALA A 127 26.46 -4.20 -8.05
CA ALA A 127 26.28 -4.24 -9.50
C ALA A 127 25.19 -5.23 -9.88
N MET A 128 24.20 -4.79 -10.65
CA MET A 128 23.20 -5.66 -11.28
C MET A 128 23.49 -5.68 -12.80
N THR A 129 24.06 -6.79 -13.30
CA THR A 129 24.47 -6.89 -14.70
C THR A 129 24.12 -8.25 -15.31
N GLY A 130 24.10 -8.31 -16.64
CA GLY A 130 24.01 -9.57 -17.39
C GLY A 130 25.37 -10.21 -17.68
N ASN A 131 26.48 -9.63 -17.19
CA ASN A 131 27.83 -10.15 -17.44
C ASN A 131 28.67 -10.08 -16.16
N PRO A 132 28.92 -11.23 -15.49
CA PRO A 132 29.70 -11.27 -14.26
C PRO A 132 31.18 -10.95 -14.48
N GLN A 133 31.68 -10.96 -15.73
CA GLN A 133 33.06 -10.61 -16.09
C GLN A 133 33.20 -9.13 -16.48
N SER A 134 32.12 -8.34 -16.41
CA SER A 134 32.15 -6.92 -16.73
C SER A 134 32.93 -6.11 -15.72
N THR A 135 33.44 -4.96 -16.15
CA THR A 135 34.15 -4.00 -15.31
C THR A 135 33.30 -3.63 -14.07
N MET A 136 32.01 -3.36 -14.26
CA MET A 136 31.14 -2.99 -13.17
C MET A 136 30.94 -4.13 -12.14
N ALA A 137 30.82 -5.39 -12.61
CA ALA A 137 30.67 -6.54 -11.74
C ALA A 137 31.93 -6.81 -10.94
N GLN A 138 33.11 -6.71 -11.55
CA GLN A 138 34.40 -6.94 -10.90
C GLN A 138 34.76 -5.85 -9.87
N GLU A 139 34.33 -4.62 -10.10
CA GLU A 139 34.56 -3.49 -9.20
C GLU A 139 33.55 -3.44 -8.03
N ALA A 140 32.45 -4.20 -8.09
CA ALA A 140 31.40 -4.16 -7.08
C ALA A 140 31.76 -4.93 -5.80
N ASP A 141 31.19 -4.50 -4.67
CA ASP A 141 31.26 -5.22 -3.39
C ASP A 141 30.31 -6.44 -3.38
N ALA A 142 29.21 -6.41 -4.17
CA ALA A 142 28.34 -7.54 -4.45
C ALA A 142 27.82 -7.48 -5.90
N HIS A 143 27.63 -8.64 -6.53
CA HIS A 143 27.10 -8.73 -7.89
C HIS A 143 25.78 -9.50 -7.90
N LEU A 144 24.80 -8.99 -8.65
CA LEU A 144 23.50 -9.58 -8.92
C LEU A 144 23.45 -9.96 -10.41
N ASP A 145 23.45 -11.25 -10.69
CA ASP A 145 23.37 -11.76 -12.08
C ASP A 145 21.95 -11.66 -12.63
N ALA A 146 21.73 -10.67 -13.50
CA ALA A 146 20.49 -10.44 -14.25
C ALA A 146 20.59 -10.90 -15.71
N SER A 147 21.51 -11.80 -16.05
CA SER A 147 21.71 -12.29 -17.41
C SER A 147 20.47 -12.99 -17.97
N VAL A 148 20.28 -12.87 -19.30
CA VAL A 148 19.24 -13.56 -20.05
C VAL A 148 19.86 -14.18 -21.30
N ASP A 149 19.31 -15.30 -21.76
CA ASP A 149 19.82 -15.98 -22.97
C ASP A 149 19.60 -15.14 -24.24
N LYS A 150 18.47 -14.46 -24.33
CA LYS A 150 18.09 -13.61 -25.46
C LYS A 150 17.05 -12.59 -25.06
N GLU A 151 16.97 -11.54 -25.85
CA GLU A 151 15.85 -10.60 -25.80
C GLU A 151 14.62 -11.17 -26.52
N ALA A 152 13.42 -10.78 -26.08
CA ALA A 152 12.17 -11.19 -26.73
C ALA A 152 11.91 -10.44 -28.05
N CYS A 153 12.76 -9.48 -28.40
CA CYS A 153 12.74 -8.78 -29.66
C CYS A 153 13.23 -9.70 -30.81
N PRO A 154 12.54 -9.77 -31.94
CA PRO A 154 12.97 -10.60 -33.12
C PRO A 154 14.38 -10.29 -33.60
N LEU A 155 14.87 -9.06 -33.40
CA LEU A 155 16.24 -8.65 -33.76
C LEU A 155 17.25 -8.88 -32.62
N ASN A 156 16.81 -9.35 -31.47
CA ASN A 156 17.62 -9.49 -30.25
C ASN A 156 18.35 -8.20 -29.83
N LEU A 157 17.78 -7.02 -30.12
CA LEU A 157 18.41 -5.71 -29.88
C LEU A 157 17.68 -4.88 -28.83
N ALA A 158 16.35 -4.91 -28.85
CA ALA A 158 15.56 -4.11 -27.91
C ALA A 158 15.54 -4.77 -26.54
N PRO A 159 15.95 -4.08 -25.47
CA PRO A 159 15.87 -4.62 -24.11
C PRO A 159 14.42 -4.92 -23.71
N THR A 160 14.15 -6.19 -23.44
CA THR A 160 12.86 -6.77 -23.07
C THR A 160 13.04 -7.76 -21.93
N ALA A 161 13.47 -8.99 -22.22
CA ALA A 161 13.75 -10.01 -21.21
C ALA A 161 14.79 -9.55 -20.18
N SER A 162 15.85 -8.86 -20.61
CA SER A 162 16.87 -8.30 -19.70
C SER A 162 16.30 -7.25 -18.73
N THR A 163 15.40 -6.39 -19.22
CA THR A 163 14.75 -5.39 -18.36
C THR A 163 13.73 -6.01 -17.42
N THR A 164 13.00 -7.02 -17.87
CA THR A 164 12.07 -7.79 -17.04
C THR A 164 12.82 -8.56 -15.93
N ALA A 165 13.94 -9.20 -16.25
CA ALA A 165 14.79 -9.89 -15.29
C ALA A 165 15.36 -8.91 -14.23
N ALA A 166 15.92 -7.77 -14.65
CA ALA A 166 16.43 -6.75 -13.74
C ALA A 166 15.35 -6.18 -12.81
N LEU A 167 14.14 -5.96 -13.34
CA LEU A 167 12.99 -5.50 -12.56
C LEU A 167 12.58 -6.53 -11.51
N ALA A 168 12.42 -7.79 -11.90
CA ALA A 168 12.03 -8.87 -11.00
C ALA A 168 13.07 -9.11 -9.89
N LEU A 169 14.36 -9.02 -10.23
CA LEU A 169 15.45 -9.15 -9.26
C LEU A 169 15.46 -7.98 -8.26
N GLY A 170 15.18 -6.77 -8.73
CA GLY A 170 15.02 -5.59 -7.88
C GLY A 170 13.81 -5.69 -6.94
N ASP A 171 12.70 -6.26 -7.41
CA ASP A 171 11.53 -6.52 -6.57
C ASP A 171 11.81 -7.61 -5.53
N ALA A 172 12.52 -8.68 -5.92
CA ALA A 172 12.96 -9.71 -4.98
C ALA A 172 13.86 -9.11 -3.87
N LEU A 173 14.78 -8.21 -4.24
CA LEU A 173 15.64 -7.49 -3.28
C LEU A 173 14.79 -6.63 -2.32
N ALA A 174 13.83 -5.87 -2.84
CA ALA A 174 12.97 -5.01 -2.03
C ALA A 174 12.09 -5.82 -1.06
N VAL A 175 11.54 -6.96 -1.52
CA VAL A 175 10.71 -7.85 -0.68
C VAL A 175 11.55 -8.55 0.40
N ALA A 176 12.76 -9.01 0.08
CA ALA A 176 13.66 -9.60 1.06
C ALA A 176 14.05 -8.59 2.17
N LEU A 177 14.27 -7.32 1.79
CA LEU A 177 14.55 -6.24 2.74
C LEU A 177 13.33 -5.88 3.59
N LEU A 178 12.14 -5.85 2.99
CA LEU A 178 10.86 -5.63 3.67
C LEU A 178 10.65 -6.69 4.78
N ASP A 179 10.83 -7.96 4.43
CA ASP A 179 10.69 -9.09 5.37
C ASP A 179 11.72 -9.00 6.49
N ALA A 180 13.00 -8.82 6.14
CA ALA A 180 14.09 -8.72 7.11
C ALA A 180 13.96 -7.53 8.08
N ARG A 181 13.28 -6.44 7.66
CA ARG A 181 12.99 -5.28 8.50
C ARG A 181 11.72 -5.44 9.35
N GLY A 182 10.92 -6.49 9.13
CA GLY A 182 9.61 -6.66 9.76
C GLY A 182 8.62 -5.54 9.38
N PHE A 183 8.71 -5.01 8.15
CA PHE A 183 7.87 -3.91 7.66
C PHE A 183 6.40 -4.34 7.60
N SER A 184 5.56 -3.66 8.35
CA SER A 184 4.15 -4.00 8.56
C SER A 184 3.20 -3.33 7.55
N ALA A 185 1.94 -3.77 7.54
CA ALA A 185 0.88 -3.10 6.80
C ALA A 185 0.66 -1.65 7.27
N ASP A 186 0.83 -1.38 8.56
CA ASP A 186 0.73 -0.03 9.12
C ASP A 186 1.87 0.87 8.62
N ASP A 187 3.07 0.34 8.49
CA ASP A 187 4.20 1.08 7.92
C ASP A 187 3.96 1.39 6.43
N PHE A 188 3.39 0.42 5.69
CA PHE A 188 3.01 0.63 4.29
C PHE A 188 1.93 1.73 4.16
N ALA A 189 0.94 1.74 5.03
CA ALA A 189 -0.10 2.76 5.06
C ALA A 189 0.49 4.17 5.29
N ARG A 190 1.46 4.31 6.19
CA ARG A 190 2.15 5.59 6.45
C ARG A 190 2.91 6.11 5.25
N THR A 191 3.45 5.22 4.42
CA THR A 191 4.15 5.61 3.18
C THR A 191 3.21 5.90 2.01
N HIS A 192 1.92 5.47 2.09
CA HIS A 192 0.91 5.64 1.04
C HIS A 192 -0.39 6.30 1.54
N PRO A 193 -0.36 7.46 2.21
CA PRO A 193 -1.53 8.04 2.89
C PRO A 193 -2.68 8.40 1.94
N GLY A 194 -2.39 8.71 0.69
CA GLY A 194 -3.39 9.06 -0.33
C GLY A 194 -4.03 7.89 -1.07
N GLY A 195 -3.52 6.67 -0.92
CA GLY A 195 -4.04 5.47 -1.57
C GLY A 195 -5.29 4.92 -0.88
N SER A 196 -6.09 4.12 -1.59
CA SER A 196 -7.26 3.42 -0.99
C SER A 196 -6.83 2.54 0.18
N LEU A 197 -5.72 1.82 0.04
CA LEU A 197 -5.15 0.99 1.10
C LEU A 197 -4.70 1.83 2.31
N GLY A 198 -4.07 2.99 2.09
CA GLY A 198 -3.66 3.90 3.15
C GLY A 198 -4.86 4.41 3.96
N ARG A 199 -5.93 4.83 3.28
CA ARG A 199 -7.17 5.25 3.97
C ARG A 199 -7.78 4.14 4.81
N ARG A 200 -7.87 2.92 4.30
CA ARG A 200 -8.41 1.77 5.05
C ARG A 200 -7.61 1.43 6.31
N LEU A 201 -6.30 1.62 6.29
CA LEU A 201 -5.39 1.25 7.37
C LEU A 201 -5.08 2.39 8.35
N LEU A 202 -5.41 3.66 8.01
CA LEU A 202 -5.07 4.82 8.83
C LEU A 202 -6.28 5.51 9.44
N ILE A 203 -7.48 5.38 8.84
CA ILE A 203 -8.67 6.04 9.36
C ILE A 203 -9.22 5.25 10.55
N HIS A 204 -9.33 5.91 11.69
CA HIS A 204 -9.98 5.37 12.87
C HIS A 204 -11.46 5.79 12.93
N VAL A 205 -12.21 5.08 13.75
CA VAL A 205 -13.64 5.41 14.01
C VAL A 205 -13.80 6.85 14.48
N ARG A 206 -12.91 7.36 15.35
CA ARG A 206 -12.93 8.76 15.82
C ARG A 206 -12.83 9.81 14.72
N ASP A 207 -12.24 9.46 13.58
CA ASP A 207 -12.01 10.42 12.47
C ASP A 207 -13.26 10.59 11.58
N VAL A 208 -14.24 9.66 11.71
CA VAL A 208 -15.44 9.61 10.87
C VAL A 208 -16.75 9.64 11.68
N MET A 209 -16.72 9.41 12.99
CA MET A 209 -17.91 9.38 13.84
C MET A 209 -18.50 10.78 14.05
N HIS A 210 -19.82 10.83 14.21
CA HIS A 210 -20.53 12.02 14.66
C HIS A 210 -20.42 12.17 16.18
N THR A 211 -20.13 13.38 16.65
CA THR A 211 -19.94 13.73 18.08
C THR A 211 -20.68 15.04 18.42
N GLY A 212 -20.70 15.39 19.69
CA GLY A 212 -21.28 16.67 20.15
C GLY A 212 -22.74 16.83 19.72
N ASP A 213 -23.04 17.97 19.09
CA ASP A 213 -24.41 18.29 18.65
C ASP A 213 -24.88 17.44 17.45
N ALA A 214 -23.96 16.83 16.70
CA ALA A 214 -24.31 15.93 15.59
C ALA A 214 -24.61 14.49 16.05
N LEU A 215 -24.32 14.15 17.32
CA LEU A 215 -24.55 12.83 17.88
C LEU A 215 -26.04 12.63 18.24
N PRO A 216 -26.77 11.68 17.59
CA PRO A 216 -28.16 11.41 17.94
C PRO A 216 -28.25 10.68 19.27
N LYS A 217 -28.82 11.33 20.26
CA LYS A 217 -29.00 10.77 21.61
C LYS A 217 -30.25 11.30 22.30
N ILE A 218 -30.91 10.45 23.03
CA ILE A 218 -32.09 10.76 23.84
C ILE A 218 -32.04 10.05 25.18
N ASP A 219 -32.76 10.60 26.16
CA ASP A 219 -32.97 9.94 27.45
C ASP A 219 -33.87 8.71 27.28
N ARG A 220 -33.60 7.66 28.06
CA ARG A 220 -34.38 6.40 28.04
C ARG A 220 -35.86 6.57 28.34
N GLU A 221 -36.27 7.61 29.09
CA GLU A 221 -37.66 7.92 29.42
C GLU A 221 -38.33 8.82 28.38
N ALA A 222 -37.61 9.21 27.32
CA ALA A 222 -38.13 10.06 26.26
C ALA A 222 -39.31 9.42 25.52
N SER A 223 -40.23 10.23 25.01
CA SER A 223 -41.32 9.77 24.15
C SER A 223 -40.80 9.29 22.79
N LEU A 224 -41.50 8.35 22.15
CA LEU A 224 -41.22 7.94 20.79
C LEU A 224 -41.15 9.13 19.82
N LYS A 225 -42.06 10.12 19.98
CA LYS A 225 -42.07 11.33 19.18
C LYS A 225 -40.73 12.08 19.26
N THR A 226 -40.17 12.20 20.46
CA THR A 226 -38.86 12.84 20.67
C THR A 226 -37.76 12.06 19.97
N ALA A 227 -37.78 10.72 20.07
CA ALA A 227 -36.83 9.84 19.38
C ALA A 227 -36.84 10.01 17.86
N LEU A 228 -38.04 10.07 17.26
CA LEU A 228 -38.22 10.26 15.83
C LEU A 228 -37.75 11.65 15.34
N LEU A 229 -38.00 12.70 16.13
CA LEU A 229 -37.51 14.04 15.81
C LEU A 229 -35.98 14.09 15.83
N GLU A 230 -35.35 13.53 16.87
CA GLU A 230 -33.89 13.46 16.99
C GLU A 230 -33.28 12.66 15.82
N MET A 231 -33.84 11.48 15.53
CA MET A 231 -33.37 10.62 14.45
C MET A 231 -33.47 11.32 13.08
N THR A 232 -34.57 12.01 12.81
CA THR A 232 -34.78 12.79 11.58
C THR A 232 -33.84 13.98 11.49
N GLN A 233 -33.67 14.71 12.56
CA GLN A 233 -32.82 15.91 12.61
C GLN A 233 -31.34 15.58 12.41
N LYS A 234 -30.85 14.46 12.98
CA LYS A 234 -29.46 14.04 12.90
C LYS A 234 -29.15 13.20 11.66
N GLY A 235 -30.14 12.57 11.04
CA GLY A 235 -30.02 11.92 9.72
C GLY A 235 -29.20 10.62 9.68
N LEU A 236 -28.92 9.98 10.84
CA LEU A 236 -28.15 8.73 10.89
C LEU A 236 -29.01 7.45 10.76
N GLY A 237 -30.37 7.58 10.70
CA GLY A 237 -31.28 6.42 10.69
C GLY A 237 -31.32 5.65 12.02
N MET A 238 -30.71 6.23 13.07
CA MET A 238 -30.71 5.69 14.43
C MET A 238 -30.55 6.80 15.45
N THR A 239 -30.92 6.52 16.72
CA THR A 239 -30.58 7.36 17.87
C THR A 239 -30.17 6.49 19.05
N ALA A 240 -29.13 6.92 19.78
CA ALA A 240 -28.71 6.26 21.01
C ALA A 240 -29.69 6.58 22.12
N VAL A 241 -30.05 5.58 22.90
CA VAL A 241 -30.86 5.72 24.11
C VAL A 241 -29.90 5.61 25.29
N ILE A 242 -29.79 6.69 26.10
CA ILE A 242 -28.86 6.77 27.22
C ILE A 242 -29.58 6.85 28.55
N ASP A 243 -28.91 6.41 29.60
CA ASP A 243 -29.35 6.59 30.98
C ASP A 243 -28.89 7.94 31.55
N ALA A 244 -29.30 8.23 32.81
CA ALA A 244 -28.93 9.46 33.51
C ALA A 244 -27.42 9.63 33.75
N ALA A 245 -26.64 8.53 33.65
CA ALA A 245 -25.18 8.55 33.74
C ALA A 245 -24.48 8.71 32.35
N GLY A 246 -25.26 8.85 31.28
CA GLY A 246 -24.74 8.95 29.89
C GLY A 246 -24.29 7.63 29.29
N LYS A 247 -24.61 6.49 29.93
CA LYS A 247 -24.29 5.17 29.41
C LYS A 247 -25.36 4.70 28.42
N VAL A 248 -24.92 3.93 27.43
CA VAL A 248 -25.79 3.39 26.38
C VAL A 248 -26.71 2.30 27.00
N ALA A 249 -28.02 2.58 27.05
CA ALA A 249 -29.05 1.63 27.44
C ALA A 249 -29.59 0.84 26.23
N GLY A 250 -29.62 1.48 25.04
CA GLY A 250 -30.15 0.86 23.82
C GLY A 250 -29.90 1.71 22.58
N VAL A 251 -30.41 1.27 21.46
CA VAL A 251 -30.49 2.02 20.21
C VAL A 251 -31.90 1.92 19.65
N PHE A 252 -32.41 3.01 19.08
CA PHE A 252 -33.67 3.05 18.35
C PHE A 252 -33.37 3.36 16.90
N THR A 253 -33.87 2.53 15.98
CA THR A 253 -33.58 2.58 14.54
C THR A 253 -34.85 2.61 13.70
N ASP A 254 -34.74 2.86 12.39
CA ASP A 254 -35.84 2.72 11.42
C ASP A 254 -36.47 1.32 11.45
N GLY A 255 -35.66 0.28 11.72
CA GLY A 255 -36.13 -1.08 11.89
C GLY A 255 -37.01 -1.28 13.13
N ASP A 256 -36.66 -0.60 14.24
CA ASP A 256 -37.46 -0.63 15.48
C ASP A 256 -38.80 0.08 15.28
N LEU A 257 -38.79 1.23 14.59
CA LEU A 257 -40.01 1.95 14.23
C LEU A 257 -40.94 1.08 13.38
N ARG A 258 -40.41 0.38 12.39
CA ARG A 258 -41.21 -0.49 11.52
C ARG A 258 -41.87 -1.62 12.33
N ARG A 259 -41.13 -2.27 13.24
CA ARG A 259 -41.68 -3.29 14.14
C ARG A 259 -42.74 -2.70 15.07
N ALA A 260 -42.55 -1.50 15.61
CA ALA A 260 -43.54 -0.83 16.44
C ALA A 260 -44.88 -0.60 15.71
N LEU A 261 -44.81 -0.20 14.42
CA LEU A 261 -45.99 -0.01 13.57
C LEU A 261 -46.76 -1.30 13.29
N GLU A 262 -46.08 -2.45 13.20
CA GLU A 262 -46.70 -3.75 12.96
C GLU A 262 -47.55 -4.25 14.17
N HIS A 263 -47.22 -3.79 15.38
CA HIS A 263 -47.88 -4.25 16.62
C HIS A 263 -49.05 -3.38 17.11
N ALA A 264 -49.57 -2.48 16.27
CA ALA A 264 -50.72 -1.59 16.58
C ALA A 264 -50.60 -0.86 17.93
N LEU A 265 -49.40 -0.43 18.30
CA LEU A 265 -49.10 0.34 19.51
C LEU A 265 -49.63 1.79 19.38
N ASP A 266 -50.12 2.35 20.48
CA ASP A 266 -50.37 3.78 20.53
C ASP A 266 -49.04 4.58 20.53
N LEU A 267 -48.62 4.99 19.34
CA LEU A 267 -47.38 5.71 19.13
C LEU A 267 -47.32 7.06 19.87
N GLN A 268 -48.49 7.60 20.29
CA GLN A 268 -48.51 8.88 21.01
C GLN A 268 -48.16 8.70 22.49
N GLN A 269 -48.42 7.54 23.06
CA GLN A 269 -48.15 7.19 24.46
C GLN A 269 -46.87 6.35 24.63
N ALA A 270 -46.32 5.82 23.54
CA ALA A 270 -45.15 4.93 23.59
C ALA A 270 -43.88 5.67 24.04
N ARG A 271 -43.13 5.04 24.95
CA ARG A 271 -41.77 5.50 25.32
C ARG A 271 -40.73 4.73 24.53
N VAL A 272 -39.58 5.39 24.31
CA VAL A 272 -38.50 4.79 23.51
C VAL A 272 -37.93 3.52 24.19
N ILE A 273 -37.91 3.47 25.51
CA ILE A 273 -37.42 2.32 26.27
C ILE A 273 -38.18 1.03 25.98
N ASP A 274 -39.47 1.15 25.66
CA ASP A 274 -40.36 -0.02 25.38
C ASP A 274 -40.13 -0.57 23.97
N LEU A 275 -39.50 0.20 23.08
CA LEU A 275 -39.35 -0.07 21.65
C LEU A 275 -37.90 -0.19 21.16
N MET A 276 -36.94 0.29 21.95
CA MET A 276 -35.54 0.24 21.57
C MET A 276 -34.98 -1.19 21.51
N THR A 277 -33.95 -1.40 20.73
CA THR A 277 -33.11 -2.59 20.83
C THR A 277 -32.14 -2.43 22.01
N PRO A 278 -32.25 -3.25 23.08
CA PRO A 278 -31.32 -3.20 24.20
C PRO A 278 -29.98 -3.84 23.82
N ASN A 279 -28.90 -3.47 24.53
CA ASN A 279 -27.54 -3.98 24.30
C ASN A 279 -27.10 -3.86 22.83
N PRO A 280 -27.09 -2.65 22.26
CA PRO A 280 -26.75 -2.44 20.86
C PRO A 280 -25.30 -2.85 20.58
N LYS A 281 -25.00 -3.12 19.33
CA LYS A 281 -23.63 -3.35 18.89
C LYS A 281 -22.87 -2.03 18.90
N THR A 282 -21.69 -2.05 19.51
CA THR A 282 -20.86 -0.87 19.72
C THR A 282 -19.46 -1.11 19.14
N ILE A 283 -18.71 -0.02 19.00
CA ILE A 283 -17.30 -0.01 18.59
C ILE A 283 -16.56 1.04 19.42
N ARG A 284 -15.24 0.95 19.49
CA ARG A 284 -14.42 1.95 20.18
C ARG A 284 -13.93 3.00 19.20
N ALA A 285 -13.69 4.21 19.71
CA ALA A 285 -13.19 5.33 18.91
C ALA A 285 -11.76 5.11 18.35
N ASP A 286 -10.95 4.32 19.06
CA ASP A 286 -9.57 3.98 18.69
C ASP A 286 -9.43 2.77 17.75
N GLU A 287 -10.53 2.06 17.46
CA GLU A 287 -10.54 1.02 16.44
C GLU A 287 -10.44 1.61 15.00
N LEU A 288 -9.92 0.82 14.06
CA LEU A 288 -9.88 1.23 12.65
C LEU A 288 -11.29 1.30 12.06
N ALA A 289 -11.50 2.28 11.19
CA ALA A 289 -12.81 2.44 10.52
C ALA A 289 -13.19 1.22 9.65
N VAL A 290 -12.21 0.49 9.12
CA VAL A 290 -12.44 -0.78 8.40
C VAL A 290 -13.06 -1.85 9.30
N ALA A 291 -12.72 -1.89 10.58
CA ALA A 291 -13.33 -2.81 11.54
C ALA A 291 -14.83 -2.50 11.76
N ALA A 292 -15.22 -1.21 11.67
CA ALA A 292 -16.64 -0.83 11.68
C ALA A 292 -17.38 -1.38 10.44
N VAL A 293 -16.75 -1.32 9.25
CA VAL A 293 -17.31 -1.92 8.01
C VAL A 293 -17.55 -3.41 8.19
N GLU A 294 -16.52 -4.16 8.57
CA GLU A 294 -16.59 -5.61 8.77
C GLU A 294 -17.68 -6.01 9.79
N LYS A 295 -17.78 -5.23 10.87
CA LYS A 295 -18.79 -5.45 11.92
C LYS A 295 -20.20 -5.18 11.41
N MET A 296 -20.40 -4.08 10.64
CA MET A 296 -21.70 -3.77 10.04
C MET A 296 -22.13 -4.81 9.02
N GLU A 297 -21.22 -5.27 8.14
CA GLU A 297 -21.49 -6.31 7.13
C GLU A 297 -21.83 -7.66 7.78
N THR A 298 -21.00 -8.10 8.73
CA THR A 298 -21.19 -9.39 9.42
C THR A 298 -22.52 -9.45 10.18
N LEU A 299 -22.90 -8.35 10.83
CA LEU A 299 -24.11 -8.26 11.65
C LEU A 299 -25.32 -7.78 10.85
N LYS A 300 -25.13 -7.41 9.57
CA LYS A 300 -26.18 -6.86 8.68
C LYS A 300 -26.89 -5.64 9.29
N ILE A 301 -26.09 -4.72 9.86
CA ILE A 301 -26.55 -3.45 10.43
C ILE A 301 -25.92 -2.28 9.70
N ASN A 302 -26.59 -1.13 9.68
CA ASN A 302 -26.14 0.05 8.94
C ASN A 302 -25.49 1.13 9.81
N GLY A 303 -25.39 0.91 11.11
CA GLY A 303 -24.82 1.89 12.03
C GLY A 303 -24.33 1.26 13.32
N LEU A 304 -23.39 1.94 13.98
CA LEU A 304 -22.80 1.56 15.24
C LEU A 304 -22.75 2.76 16.19
N LEU A 305 -22.98 2.51 17.47
CA LEU A 305 -22.70 3.44 18.53
C LEU A 305 -21.24 3.29 18.95
N VAL A 306 -20.57 4.43 19.18
CA VAL A 306 -19.19 4.47 19.67
C VAL A 306 -19.18 4.71 21.16
N VAL A 307 -18.55 3.83 21.90
CA VAL A 307 -18.49 3.89 23.36
C VAL A 307 -17.06 3.85 23.88
N ASP A 308 -16.85 4.37 25.06
CA ASP A 308 -15.59 4.20 25.81
C ASP A 308 -15.56 2.87 26.61
N ALA A 309 -14.52 2.68 27.42
CA ALA A 309 -14.35 1.48 28.25
C ALA A 309 -15.47 1.30 29.30
N ASP A 310 -16.11 2.38 29.71
CA ASP A 310 -17.16 2.40 30.72
C ASP A 310 -18.58 2.35 30.09
N HIS A 311 -18.69 2.07 28.79
CA HIS A 311 -19.93 2.12 28.02
C HIS A 311 -20.61 3.50 27.96
N THR A 312 -19.87 4.59 28.18
CA THR A 312 -20.37 5.94 27.96
C THR A 312 -20.39 6.24 26.46
N LEU A 313 -21.48 6.87 26.00
CA LEU A 313 -21.65 7.22 24.59
C LEU A 313 -20.68 8.34 24.17
N GLY A 314 -19.74 8.02 23.26
CA GLY A 314 -18.77 8.96 22.69
C GLY A 314 -19.08 9.43 21.29
N GLY A 315 -19.82 8.63 20.50
CA GLY A 315 -20.14 8.93 19.11
C GLY A 315 -21.11 7.96 18.47
N ALA A 316 -21.38 8.18 17.20
CA ALA A 316 -22.15 7.27 16.34
C ALA A 316 -21.69 7.43 14.88
N LEU A 317 -21.76 6.36 14.09
CA LEU A 317 -21.48 6.38 12.66
C LEU A 317 -22.36 5.38 11.92
N ASN A 318 -22.54 5.63 10.63
CA ASN A 318 -23.24 4.70 9.75
C ASN A 318 -22.38 4.32 8.54
N MET A 319 -22.87 3.39 7.70
CA MET A 319 -22.16 2.92 6.50
C MET A 319 -21.88 4.06 5.50
N HIS A 320 -22.76 5.07 5.42
CA HIS A 320 -22.58 6.22 4.52
C HIS A 320 -21.38 7.08 4.92
N ASP A 321 -21.13 7.24 6.22
CA ASP A 321 -19.95 7.96 6.72
C ASP A 321 -18.66 7.26 6.29
N LEU A 322 -18.62 5.93 6.36
CA LEU A 322 -17.48 5.10 5.96
C LEU A 322 -17.24 5.15 4.45
N LEU A 323 -18.32 5.12 3.63
CA LEU A 323 -18.26 5.31 2.19
C LEU A 323 -17.70 6.71 1.83
N LYS A 324 -18.23 7.76 2.48
CA LYS A 324 -17.78 9.15 2.25
C LYS A 324 -16.31 9.35 2.63
N ALA A 325 -15.83 8.65 3.65
CA ALA A 325 -14.43 8.68 4.06
C ALA A 325 -13.52 7.83 3.16
N GLY A 326 -14.07 7.05 2.21
CA GLY A 326 -13.31 6.19 1.30
C GLY A 326 -12.69 4.98 1.98
N VAL A 327 -13.30 4.48 3.05
CA VAL A 327 -12.88 3.28 3.77
C VAL A 327 -13.40 2.01 3.07
N VAL A 328 -14.49 2.16 2.33
CA VAL A 328 -15.14 1.09 1.52
C VAL A 328 -14.88 1.34 0.05
#